data_cb48b2f03ec371e648b9037417035dae
#
_entry.id   cb48b2f03ec371e648b9037417035dae
#
_cell.length_a   1.000
_cell.length_b   1.000
_cell.length_c   1.000
_cell.angle_alpha   90.00
_cell.angle_beta   90.00
_cell.angle_gamma   90.00
#
_symmetry.space_group_name_H-M   'P 1'
#
loop_
_entity.id
_entity.type
_entity.pdbx_description
1 polymer ?
#
loop_
_entity_poly.entity_id
_entity_poly.type
_entity_poly.pdbx_seq_one_letter_code
_entity_poly.pdbx_strand_id
1 'polypeptide(L)'
;MNATSDDCAAFSYEVKMVYVLLHHLKDLPVEEPLPEWETVYRNALVESHLLHTRVLTEFFLQQASRPDDIIVSDFIDGAWAPDGQELDRLKALMPEIHKRLAHLTRHRHEEFPGWYSVLITGDLMTLVSQFLDRIGKDSPRLNPGLDHAVKTRDYFLADYGDEYRAMAP
;
A
#
# COMPACT_ATOMS: atom_id res chain seq x y z
N MET A 1 17.97 12.82 8.49
CA MET A 1 17.03 11.86 9.11
C MET A 1 16.27 12.55 10.24
N ASN A 2 14.96 12.77 10.07
CA ASN A 2 14.13 13.58 10.96
C ASN A 2 12.94 12.80 11.54
N ALA A 3 12.76 11.53 11.12
CA ALA A 3 11.60 10.73 11.54
C ALA A 3 11.49 10.59 13.06
N THR A 4 10.28 10.75 13.55
CA THR A 4 9.86 10.64 14.93
C THR A 4 9.16 9.30 15.19
N SER A 5 8.81 9.03 16.45
CA SER A 5 7.96 7.89 16.81
C SER A 5 6.56 7.99 16.20
N ASP A 6 6.03 9.20 16.06
CA ASP A 6 4.70 9.44 15.46
C ASP A 6 4.71 9.17 13.96
N ASP A 7 5.79 9.52 13.25
CA ASP A 7 5.97 9.19 11.85
C ASP A 7 6.04 7.68 11.63
N CYS A 8 6.76 6.96 12.52
CA CYS A 8 6.80 5.49 12.50
C CYS A 8 5.40 4.87 12.72
N ALA A 9 4.62 5.45 13.65
CA ALA A 9 3.27 5.00 13.92
C ALA A 9 2.33 5.27 12.72
N ALA A 10 2.43 6.44 12.09
CA ALA A 10 1.68 6.80 10.89
C ALA A 10 1.99 5.83 9.73
N PHE A 11 3.27 5.61 9.43
CA PHE A 11 3.68 4.63 8.41
C PHE A 11 3.13 3.23 8.71
N SER A 12 3.28 2.77 9.98
CA SER A 12 2.79 1.44 10.39
C SER A 12 1.28 1.31 10.28
N TYR A 13 0.53 2.39 10.51
CA TYR A 13 -0.91 2.45 10.32
C TYR A 13 -1.29 2.23 8.84
N GLU A 14 -0.63 2.94 7.92
CA GLU A 14 -0.88 2.82 6.48
C GLU A 14 -0.60 1.40 5.98
N VAL A 15 0.53 0.80 6.38
CA VAL A 15 0.88 -0.59 6.06
C VAL A 15 -0.19 -1.57 6.57
N LYS A 16 -0.65 -1.38 7.81
CA LYS A 16 -1.70 -2.21 8.41
C LYS A 16 -3.01 -2.08 7.64
N MET A 17 -3.40 -0.87 7.26
CA MET A 17 -4.68 -0.63 6.58
C MET A 17 -4.73 -1.33 5.22
N VAL A 18 -3.67 -1.28 4.42
CA VAL A 18 -3.62 -2.00 3.14
C VAL A 18 -3.84 -3.51 3.32
N TYR A 19 -3.18 -4.12 4.31
CA TYR A 19 -3.35 -5.56 4.59
C TYR A 19 -4.75 -5.91 5.09
N VAL A 20 -5.27 -5.17 6.09
CA VAL A 20 -6.59 -5.45 6.70
C VAL A 20 -7.70 -5.31 5.66
N LEU A 21 -7.62 -4.29 4.80
CA LEU A 21 -8.61 -4.07 3.75
C LEU A 21 -8.54 -5.16 2.67
N LEU A 22 -7.35 -5.63 2.29
CA LEU A 22 -7.20 -6.79 1.43
C LEU A 22 -7.88 -8.02 2.04
N HIS A 23 -7.62 -8.29 3.34
CA HIS A 23 -8.20 -9.44 4.04
C HIS A 23 -9.72 -9.42 3.99
N HIS A 24 -10.34 -8.27 4.30
CA HIS A 24 -11.79 -8.10 4.20
C HIS A 24 -12.32 -8.22 2.76
N LEU A 25 -11.57 -7.74 1.76
CA LEU A 25 -11.95 -7.90 0.36
C LEU A 25 -11.96 -9.37 -0.08
N LYS A 26 -11.01 -10.17 0.42
CA LYS A 26 -10.92 -11.61 0.13
C LYS A 26 -12.02 -12.43 0.81
N ASP A 27 -12.55 -11.94 1.93
CA ASP A 27 -13.64 -12.60 2.67
C ASP A 27 -15.02 -12.34 2.04
N LEU A 28 -15.13 -11.40 1.10
CA LEU A 28 -16.40 -11.12 0.43
C LEU A 28 -16.76 -12.21 -0.58
N PRO A 29 -18.07 -12.51 -0.74
CA PRO A 29 -18.54 -13.45 -1.75
C PRO A 29 -18.07 -13.04 -3.15
N VAL A 30 -17.66 -14.03 -3.95
CA VAL A 30 -17.25 -13.81 -5.35
C VAL A 30 -18.46 -13.85 -6.29
N GLU A 31 -19.56 -14.48 -5.84
CA GLU A 31 -20.76 -14.67 -6.65
C GLU A 31 -21.50 -13.35 -6.91
N GLU A 32 -21.87 -13.11 -8.17
CA GLU A 32 -22.66 -11.95 -8.59
C GLU A 32 -24.01 -12.41 -9.14
N PRO A 33 -25.09 -11.62 -9.03
CA PRO A 33 -25.10 -10.26 -8.47
C PRO A 33 -25.11 -10.23 -6.93
N LEU A 34 -24.32 -9.32 -6.35
CA LEU A 34 -24.37 -9.06 -4.92
C LEU A 34 -25.58 -8.21 -4.55
N PRO A 35 -26.14 -8.38 -3.33
CA PRO A 35 -27.09 -7.42 -2.77
C PRO A 35 -26.53 -5.99 -2.79
N GLU A 36 -27.38 -4.99 -2.91
CA GLU A 36 -26.99 -3.58 -3.04
C GLU A 36 -26.05 -3.13 -1.92
N TRP A 37 -26.35 -3.49 -0.67
CA TRP A 37 -25.52 -3.11 0.48
C TRP A 37 -24.12 -3.78 0.46
N GLU A 38 -24.01 -5.03 -0.02
CA GLU A 38 -22.73 -5.70 -0.18
C GLU A 38 -21.90 -5.08 -1.30
N THR A 39 -22.55 -4.65 -2.39
CA THR A 39 -21.92 -3.90 -3.47
C THR A 39 -21.35 -2.57 -2.95
N VAL A 40 -22.14 -1.82 -2.15
CA VAL A 40 -21.69 -0.57 -1.54
C VAL A 40 -20.52 -0.82 -0.58
N TYR A 41 -20.61 -1.87 0.24
CA TYR A 41 -19.54 -2.23 1.19
C TYR A 41 -18.26 -2.63 0.47
N ARG A 42 -18.36 -3.48 -0.57
CA ARG A 42 -17.21 -3.86 -1.41
C ARG A 42 -16.53 -2.63 -2.02
N ASN A 43 -17.30 -1.73 -2.60
CA ASN A 43 -16.78 -0.51 -3.19
C ASN A 43 -16.06 0.37 -2.16
N ALA A 44 -16.63 0.53 -0.97
CA ALA A 44 -16.00 1.27 0.11
C ALA A 44 -14.66 0.65 0.56
N LEU A 45 -14.58 -0.68 0.63
CA LEU A 45 -13.32 -1.38 0.93
C LEU A 45 -12.29 -1.19 -0.17
N VAL A 46 -12.69 -1.30 -1.45
CA VAL A 46 -11.79 -1.06 -2.59
C VAL A 46 -11.28 0.38 -2.58
N GLU A 47 -12.17 1.36 -2.44
CA GLU A 47 -11.80 2.77 -2.41
C GLU A 47 -10.83 3.06 -1.25
N SER A 48 -11.10 2.52 -0.06
CA SER A 48 -10.21 2.66 1.09
C SER A 48 -8.86 1.99 0.87
N HIS A 49 -8.83 0.76 0.33
CA HIS A 49 -7.60 0.05 0.00
C HIS A 49 -6.72 0.85 -0.98
N LEU A 50 -7.32 1.39 -2.03
CA LEU A 50 -6.61 2.19 -3.03
C LEU A 50 -6.13 3.53 -2.46
N LEU A 51 -6.87 4.14 -1.52
CA LEU A 51 -6.43 5.36 -0.84
C LEU A 51 -5.13 5.12 -0.05
N HIS A 52 -5.09 4.07 0.78
CA HIS A 52 -3.89 3.71 1.55
C HIS A 52 -2.74 3.24 0.65
N THR A 53 -3.06 2.54 -0.45
CA THR A 53 -2.09 2.21 -1.52
C THR A 53 -1.43 3.46 -2.08
N ARG A 54 -2.24 4.47 -2.38
CA ARG A 54 -1.74 5.75 -2.88
C ARG A 54 -0.81 6.42 -1.89
N VAL A 55 -1.21 6.53 -0.62
CA VAL A 55 -0.41 7.17 0.43
C VAL A 55 0.97 6.50 0.56
N LEU A 56 1.02 5.17 0.61
CA LEU A 56 2.29 4.44 0.68
C LEU A 56 3.11 4.57 -0.62
N THR A 57 2.46 4.59 -1.79
CA THR A 57 3.16 4.78 -3.07
C THR A 57 3.80 6.18 -3.12
N GLU A 58 3.07 7.24 -2.75
CA GLU A 58 3.59 8.61 -2.68
C GLU A 58 4.76 8.72 -1.69
N PHE A 59 4.67 8.04 -0.54
CA PHE A 59 5.76 7.92 0.43
C PHE A 59 7.03 7.32 -0.20
N PHE A 60 6.93 6.19 -0.90
CA PHE A 60 8.07 5.53 -1.55
C PHE A 60 8.60 6.29 -2.77
N LEU A 61 7.75 7.01 -3.49
CA LEU A 61 8.14 7.90 -4.59
C LEU A 61 8.79 9.20 -4.11
N GLN A 62 8.82 9.45 -2.80
CA GLN A 62 9.33 10.69 -2.18
C GLN A 62 8.63 11.94 -2.71
N GLN A 63 7.33 11.84 -2.98
CA GLN A 63 6.52 12.93 -3.52
C GLN A 63 5.88 13.71 -2.37
N ALA A 64 6.64 14.60 -1.75
CA ALA A 64 6.08 15.57 -0.81
C ALA A 64 5.38 16.69 -1.58
N SER A 65 4.07 16.83 -1.38
CA SER A 65 3.26 17.94 -1.93
C SER A 65 3.05 19.06 -0.89
N ARG A 66 3.29 18.77 0.38
CA ARG A 66 3.14 19.67 1.52
C ARG A 66 4.36 19.60 2.44
N PRO A 67 4.61 20.67 3.23
CA PRO A 67 5.75 20.68 4.15
C PRO A 67 5.69 19.66 5.29
N ASP A 68 4.49 19.14 5.58
CA ASP A 68 4.20 18.15 6.62
C ASP A 68 4.01 16.72 6.09
N ASP A 69 4.22 16.51 4.79
CA ASP A 69 4.19 15.16 4.22
C ASP A 69 5.41 14.37 4.70
N ILE A 70 5.15 13.14 5.15
CA ILE A 70 6.17 12.18 5.58
C ILE A 70 6.64 11.38 4.37
N ILE A 71 7.94 11.35 4.12
CA ILE A 71 8.56 10.64 2.99
C ILE A 71 9.74 9.77 3.43
N VAL A 72 10.18 8.85 2.58
CA VAL A 72 11.27 7.91 2.88
C VAL A 72 12.55 8.62 3.37
N SER A 73 12.90 9.78 2.78
CA SER A 73 14.12 10.51 3.16
C SER A 73 14.08 11.07 4.60
N ASP A 74 12.93 11.09 5.27
CA ASP A 74 12.86 11.43 6.69
C ASP A 74 13.39 10.31 7.58
N PHE A 75 13.32 9.07 7.11
CA PHE A 75 13.69 7.87 7.87
C PHE A 75 15.11 7.36 7.59
N ILE A 76 15.61 7.54 6.37
CA ILE A 76 16.91 7.01 5.94
C ILE A 76 17.81 8.12 5.44
N ASP A 77 19.11 7.95 5.63
CA ASP A 77 20.12 8.81 5.01
C ASP A 77 20.49 8.28 3.61
N GLY A 78 20.62 9.23 2.69
CA GLY A 78 20.97 8.92 1.30
C GLY A 78 19.79 8.62 0.41
N ALA A 79 20.07 8.20 -0.82
CA ALA A 79 19.04 7.95 -1.81
C ALA A 79 18.28 6.64 -1.50
N TRP A 80 16.95 6.70 -1.63
CA TRP A 80 16.10 5.54 -1.70
C TRP A 80 16.04 5.03 -3.14
N ALA A 81 16.48 3.81 -3.35
CA ALA A 81 16.43 3.12 -4.63
C ALA A 81 16.09 1.65 -4.34
N PRO A 82 14.80 1.29 -4.33
CA PRO A 82 14.39 -0.09 -4.12
C PRO A 82 14.79 -0.97 -5.29
N ASP A 83 15.07 -2.23 -5.00
CA ASP A 83 15.30 -3.25 -6.02
C ASP A 83 13.97 -3.70 -6.63
N GLY A 84 14.02 -4.16 -7.89
CA GLY A 84 12.84 -4.72 -8.57
C GLY A 84 11.99 -3.69 -9.32
N GLN A 85 10.81 -4.11 -9.74
CA GLN A 85 9.88 -3.32 -10.56
C GLN A 85 8.61 -2.89 -9.82
N GLU A 86 8.50 -3.22 -8.53
CA GLU A 86 7.31 -3.01 -7.71
C GLU A 86 6.91 -1.54 -7.67
N LEU A 87 7.89 -0.66 -7.43
CA LEU A 87 7.64 0.79 -7.39
C LEU A 87 7.19 1.34 -8.74
N ASP A 88 7.74 0.83 -9.84
CA ASP A 88 7.34 1.25 -11.20
C ASP A 88 5.92 0.77 -11.53
N ARG A 89 5.55 -0.44 -11.14
CA ARG A 89 4.17 -0.94 -11.30
C ARG A 89 3.17 -0.11 -10.50
N LEU A 90 3.46 0.18 -9.24
CA LEU A 90 2.62 1.03 -8.40
C LEU A 90 2.51 2.45 -8.96
N LYS A 91 3.62 3.03 -9.41
CA LYS A 91 3.64 4.34 -10.07
C LYS A 91 2.76 4.38 -11.31
N ALA A 92 2.79 3.31 -12.11
CA ALA A 92 1.94 3.19 -13.31
C ALA A 92 0.44 3.13 -12.99
N LEU A 93 0.06 2.66 -11.78
CA LEU A 93 -1.34 2.62 -11.32
C LEU A 93 -1.84 3.98 -10.80
N MET A 94 -0.96 4.89 -10.38
CA MET A 94 -1.36 6.14 -9.74
C MET A 94 -2.35 6.98 -10.56
N PRO A 95 -2.19 7.16 -11.90
CA PRO A 95 -3.15 7.90 -12.71
C PRO A 95 -4.57 7.30 -12.65
N GLU A 96 -4.69 5.97 -12.66
CA GLU A 96 -5.99 5.29 -12.57
C GLU A 96 -6.60 5.42 -11.17
N ILE A 97 -5.80 5.30 -10.12
CA ILE A 97 -6.24 5.53 -8.73
C ILE A 97 -6.80 6.95 -8.60
N HIS A 98 -6.05 7.97 -9.03
CA HIS A 98 -6.49 9.36 -8.98
C HIS A 98 -7.79 9.60 -9.75
N LYS A 99 -7.87 9.06 -10.97
CA LYS A 99 -8.99 9.25 -11.88
C LYS A 99 -10.29 8.65 -11.34
N ARG A 100 -10.20 7.46 -10.71
CA ARG A 100 -11.37 6.70 -10.27
C ARG A 100 -11.83 7.02 -8.85
N LEU A 101 -10.91 7.41 -7.96
CA LEU A 101 -11.22 7.73 -6.57
C LEU A 101 -11.53 9.21 -6.36
N ALA A 102 -10.71 10.11 -6.89
CA ALA A 102 -10.74 11.53 -6.51
C ALA A 102 -11.61 12.40 -7.41
N HIS A 103 -12.03 11.92 -8.59
CA HIS A 103 -12.74 12.74 -9.56
C HIS A 103 -14.03 12.09 -10.05
N LEU A 104 -15.10 12.87 -10.12
CA LEU A 104 -16.30 12.52 -10.86
C LEU A 104 -16.01 12.68 -12.36
N THR A 105 -15.45 11.63 -12.97
CA THR A 105 -15.08 11.64 -14.39
C THR A 105 -15.99 10.72 -15.21
N ARG A 106 -16.14 11.02 -16.52
CA ARG A 106 -16.87 10.14 -17.46
C ARG A 106 -16.23 8.75 -17.55
N HIS A 107 -14.91 8.67 -17.34
CA HIS A 107 -14.12 7.43 -17.38
C HIS A 107 -14.38 6.50 -16.17
N ARG A 108 -15.12 6.93 -15.13
CA ARG A 108 -15.47 6.06 -13.99
C ARG A 108 -16.33 4.87 -14.41
N HIS A 109 -17.03 4.99 -15.54
CA HIS A 109 -17.92 3.95 -16.09
C HIS A 109 -17.28 3.20 -17.29
N GLU A 110 -16.05 3.53 -17.69
CA GLU A 110 -15.36 2.76 -18.72
C GLU A 110 -14.99 1.38 -18.18
N GLU A 111 -14.97 0.38 -19.06
CA GLU A 111 -14.52 -0.96 -18.72
C GLU A 111 -13.11 -0.90 -18.12
N PHE A 112 -12.96 -1.49 -16.94
CA PHE A 112 -11.70 -1.60 -16.25
C PHE A 112 -11.52 -3.05 -15.82
N PRO A 113 -10.34 -3.67 -16.07
CA PRO A 113 -10.13 -5.09 -15.79
C PRO A 113 -10.19 -5.46 -14.32
N GLY A 114 -10.41 -4.50 -13.45
CA GLY A 114 -10.49 -4.68 -12.00
C GLY A 114 -9.17 -4.37 -11.29
N TRP A 115 -9.24 -4.32 -9.98
CA TRP A 115 -8.08 -4.10 -9.13
C TRP A 115 -7.54 -5.45 -8.63
N TYR A 116 -6.31 -5.76 -9.00
CA TYR A 116 -5.61 -6.95 -8.51
C TYR A 116 -5.05 -6.68 -7.12
N SER A 117 -5.93 -6.64 -6.11
CA SER A 117 -5.58 -6.18 -4.74
C SER A 117 -4.44 -6.97 -4.11
N VAL A 118 -4.33 -8.29 -4.38
CA VAL A 118 -3.21 -9.12 -3.89
C VAL A 118 -1.89 -8.68 -4.53
N LEU A 119 -1.88 -8.44 -5.84
CA LEU A 119 -0.66 -7.98 -6.54
C LEU A 119 -0.24 -6.59 -6.04
N ILE A 120 -1.19 -5.65 -5.94
CA ILE A 120 -0.95 -4.30 -5.44
C ILE A 120 -0.39 -4.33 -4.01
N THR A 121 -1.03 -5.09 -3.12
CA THR A 121 -0.56 -5.23 -1.74
C THR A 121 0.80 -5.91 -1.67
N GLY A 122 1.04 -6.93 -2.51
CA GLY A 122 2.32 -7.64 -2.57
C GLY A 122 3.47 -6.74 -3.01
N ASP A 123 3.24 -5.89 -4.01
CA ASP A 123 4.22 -4.88 -4.43
C ASP A 123 4.56 -3.92 -3.28
N LEU A 124 3.54 -3.43 -2.57
CA LEU A 124 3.75 -2.59 -1.39
C LEU A 124 4.52 -3.31 -0.29
N MET A 125 4.16 -4.57 0.03
CA MET A 125 4.84 -5.33 1.09
C MET A 125 6.28 -5.69 0.74
N THR A 126 6.61 -5.82 -0.55
CA THR A 126 7.99 -5.95 -1.02
C THR A 126 8.78 -4.66 -0.74
N LEU A 127 8.21 -3.50 -1.08
CA LEU A 127 8.84 -2.20 -0.77
C LEU A 127 8.96 -1.97 0.74
N VAL A 128 7.92 -2.30 1.50
CA VAL A 128 7.95 -2.26 2.98
C VAL A 128 9.08 -3.12 3.52
N SER A 129 9.28 -4.33 2.99
CA SER A 129 10.37 -5.21 3.43
C SER A 129 11.74 -4.59 3.19
N GLN A 130 11.99 -4.08 1.98
CA GLN A 130 13.26 -3.42 1.63
C GLN A 130 13.50 -2.17 2.49
N PHE A 131 12.46 -1.40 2.76
CA PHE A 131 12.51 -0.21 3.62
C PHE A 131 12.83 -0.56 5.08
N LEU A 132 12.16 -1.57 5.66
CA LEU A 132 12.42 -2.05 7.02
C LEU A 132 13.83 -2.60 7.17
N ASP A 133 14.32 -3.35 6.18
CA ASP A 133 15.68 -3.86 6.14
C ASP A 133 16.70 -2.73 6.10
N ARG A 134 16.41 -1.66 5.37
CA ARG A 134 17.27 -0.48 5.29
C ARG A 134 17.30 0.28 6.61
N ILE A 135 16.13 0.53 7.24
CA ILE A 135 16.05 1.17 8.56
C ILE A 135 16.75 0.34 9.62
N GLY A 136 16.59 -0.98 9.61
CA GLY A 136 17.25 -1.87 10.56
C GLY A 136 18.77 -1.71 10.56
N LYS A 137 19.36 -1.37 9.42
CA LYS A 137 20.80 -1.10 9.26
C LYS A 137 21.17 0.33 9.64
N ASP A 138 20.43 1.30 9.10
CA ASP A 138 20.80 2.71 9.16
C ASP A 138 20.28 3.42 10.43
N SER A 139 19.16 2.93 11.00
CA SER A 139 18.43 3.62 12.07
C SER A 139 17.72 2.68 13.05
N PRO A 140 18.46 1.78 13.72
CA PRO A 140 17.85 0.78 14.62
C PRO A 140 16.97 1.38 15.74
N ARG A 141 17.18 2.66 16.08
CA ARG A 141 16.37 3.39 17.08
C ARG A 141 14.90 3.53 16.71
N LEU A 142 14.57 3.44 15.41
CA LEU A 142 13.20 3.57 14.92
C LEU A 142 12.45 2.24 14.93
N ASN A 143 13.14 1.10 15.09
CA ASN A 143 12.54 -0.23 15.06
C ASN A 143 11.33 -0.40 15.99
N PRO A 144 11.34 0.07 17.25
CA PRO A 144 10.18 -0.11 18.13
C PRO A 144 8.89 0.53 17.60
N GLY A 145 8.99 1.66 16.89
CA GLY A 145 7.85 2.33 16.26
C GLY A 145 7.33 1.61 15.02
N LEU A 146 8.12 0.71 14.44
CA LEU A 146 7.81 -0.03 13.21
C LEU A 146 7.38 -1.48 13.44
N ASP A 147 7.27 -1.93 14.68
CA ASP A 147 6.88 -3.30 15.04
C ASP A 147 5.56 -3.75 14.40
N HIS A 148 4.60 -2.83 14.26
CA HIS A 148 3.33 -3.13 13.61
C HIS A 148 3.48 -3.32 12.10
N ALA A 149 4.33 -2.54 11.44
CA ALA A 149 4.62 -2.73 10.02
C ALA A 149 5.32 -4.07 9.76
N VAL A 150 6.29 -4.44 10.62
CA VAL A 150 6.98 -5.76 10.56
C VAL A 150 5.97 -6.90 10.68
N LYS A 151 5.13 -6.89 11.72
CA LYS A 151 4.11 -7.93 11.93
C LYS A 151 3.12 -8.01 10.77
N THR A 152 2.68 -6.86 10.25
CA THR A 152 1.73 -6.82 9.13
C THR A 152 2.33 -7.42 7.86
N ARG A 153 3.58 -7.08 7.54
CA ARG A 153 4.32 -7.72 6.44
C ARG A 153 4.39 -9.24 6.60
N ASP A 154 4.73 -9.70 7.80
CA ASP A 154 4.88 -11.13 8.09
C ASP A 154 3.53 -11.87 7.96
N TYR A 155 2.42 -11.27 8.40
CA TYR A 155 1.08 -11.80 8.18
C TYR A 155 0.73 -11.86 6.69
N PHE A 156 1.00 -10.80 5.93
CA PHE A 156 0.78 -10.83 4.49
C PHE A 156 1.56 -11.96 3.81
N LEU A 157 2.83 -12.13 4.15
CA LEU A 157 3.66 -13.20 3.57
C LEU A 157 3.14 -14.59 3.91
N ALA A 158 2.60 -14.78 5.12
CA ALA A 158 2.01 -16.03 5.54
C ALA A 158 0.68 -16.32 4.83
N ASP A 159 -0.18 -15.32 4.67
CA ASP A 159 -1.54 -15.50 4.16
C ASP A 159 -1.63 -15.45 2.64
N TYR A 160 -0.83 -14.60 1.99
CA TYR A 160 -0.94 -14.27 0.56
C TYR A 160 0.37 -14.36 -0.22
N GLY A 161 1.49 -14.68 0.44
CA GLY A 161 2.81 -14.66 -0.21
C GLY A 161 2.92 -15.61 -1.40
N ASP A 162 2.29 -16.78 -1.34
CA ASP A 162 2.28 -17.74 -2.47
C ASP A 162 1.40 -17.25 -3.62
N GLU A 163 0.21 -16.72 -3.33
CA GLU A 163 -0.68 -16.12 -4.33
C GLU A 163 0.01 -14.94 -5.04
N TYR A 164 0.65 -14.06 -4.27
CA TYR A 164 1.41 -12.93 -4.83
C TYR A 164 2.53 -13.41 -5.77
N ARG A 165 3.36 -14.37 -5.33
CA ARG A 165 4.46 -14.90 -6.15
C ARG A 165 3.99 -15.54 -7.46
N ALA A 166 2.79 -16.14 -7.45
CA ALA A 166 2.20 -16.71 -8.66
C ALA A 166 1.68 -15.65 -9.64
N MET A 167 1.35 -14.44 -9.16
CA MET A 167 0.84 -13.32 -9.96
C MET A 167 1.92 -12.34 -10.39
N ALA A 168 3.01 -12.23 -9.63
CA ALA A 168 4.10 -11.31 -9.91
C ALA A 168 4.83 -11.75 -11.20
N PRO A 169 5.10 -10.82 -12.14
CA PRO A 169 5.75 -11.10 -13.41
C PRO A 169 7.24 -11.44 -13.26
#